data_bec956031b88833b60bc1b81c3c37d03
#
_entry.id   bec956031b88833b60bc1b81c3c37d03
#
_cell.length_a   1.000
_cell.length_b   1.000
_cell.length_c   1.000
_cell.angle_alpha   90.00
_cell.angle_beta   90.00
_cell.angle_gamma   90.00
#
_symmetry.space_group_name_H-M   'P 1'
#
loop_
_entity.id
_entity.type
_entity.pdbx_description
1 polymer ?
#
loop_
_entity_poly.entity_id
_entity_poly.type
_entity_poly.pdbx_seq_one_letter_code
_entity_poly.pdbx_strand_id
1 'polypeptide(L)'
;MPKYIKADQFFYPHGVRRGGFLELVEGKFGKHVDQVPEGSEIIDYSGYSIAPGLVDTHIHGFGGVDVMDNNIEGTLHTMSEGLLSTGVTSFLPTTLTSSYEQLLAVTENIGARYKEATGAKIRGIYFEGPYFTEK
;
A
#
# COMPACT_ATOMS: atom_id res chain seq x y z
N MET A 1 -17.72 6.18 17.79
CA MET A 1 -16.81 6.78 18.79
C MET A 1 -15.55 7.23 18.07
N PRO A 2 -14.96 8.37 18.48
CA PRO A 2 -13.65 8.77 17.95
C PRO A 2 -12.60 7.69 18.26
N LYS A 3 -11.72 7.42 17.30
CA LYS A 3 -10.69 6.38 17.39
C LYS A 3 -9.32 6.99 17.23
N TYR A 4 -8.40 6.62 18.11
CA TYR A 4 -7.05 7.18 18.15
C TYR A 4 -5.99 6.09 18.26
N ILE A 5 -4.83 6.37 17.67
CA ILE A 5 -3.60 5.59 17.85
C ILE A 5 -2.72 6.32 18.85
N LYS A 6 -2.25 5.61 19.88
CA LYS A 6 -1.20 6.05 20.79
C LYS A 6 0.11 5.37 20.39
N ALA A 7 1.21 6.10 20.30
CA ALA A 7 2.55 5.56 20.02
C ALA A 7 3.63 6.48 20.58
N ASP A 8 4.89 6.00 20.59
CA ASP A 8 6.00 6.78 21.10
C ASP A 8 6.42 7.89 20.11
N GLN A 9 6.31 7.63 18.82
CA GLN A 9 6.70 8.56 17.77
C GLN A 9 5.76 8.46 16.56
N PHE A 10 5.55 9.59 15.90
CA PHE A 10 4.78 9.71 14.67
C PHE A 10 5.60 10.47 13.62
N PHE A 11 5.81 9.84 12.48
CA PHE A 11 6.52 10.43 11.35
C PHE A 11 5.56 11.15 10.41
N TYR A 12 5.84 12.41 10.13
CA TYR A 12 5.07 13.25 9.21
C TYR A 12 5.99 13.84 8.13
N PRO A 13 5.48 14.34 7.00
CA PRO A 13 6.29 14.97 5.97
C PRO A 13 7.17 16.11 6.46
N HIS A 14 6.78 16.75 7.54
CA HIS A 14 7.47 17.94 8.09
C HIS A 14 8.23 17.65 9.38
N GLY A 15 8.39 16.39 9.78
CA GLY A 15 9.15 16.05 10.98
C GLY A 15 8.52 14.93 11.82
N VAL A 16 9.07 14.75 13.02
CA VAL A 16 8.66 13.71 13.96
C VAL A 16 8.00 14.36 15.17
N ARG A 17 6.85 13.86 15.59
CA ARG A 17 6.22 14.17 16.88
C ARG A 17 6.39 13.01 17.84
N ARG A 18 6.66 13.31 19.10
CA ARG A 18 6.81 12.31 20.16
C ARG A 18 5.62 12.35 21.10
N GLY A 19 5.11 11.15 21.43
CA GLY A 19 3.94 10.99 22.27
C GLY A 19 2.66 11.54 21.62
N GLY A 20 1.58 11.63 22.42
CA GLY A 20 0.28 12.08 21.94
C GLY A 20 -0.50 10.97 21.22
N PHE A 21 -1.50 11.42 20.46
CA PHE A 21 -2.46 10.54 19.82
C PHE A 21 -2.74 10.99 18.39
N LEU A 22 -2.82 10.03 17.48
CA LEU A 22 -3.20 10.26 16.08
C LEU A 22 -4.64 9.80 15.86
N GLU A 23 -5.50 10.74 15.49
CA GLU A 23 -6.90 10.45 15.18
C GLU A 23 -7.03 9.56 13.93
N LEU A 24 -7.99 8.63 13.96
CA LEU A 24 -8.41 7.85 12.80
C LEU A 24 -9.81 8.27 12.38
N VAL A 25 -9.93 8.79 11.16
CA VAL A 25 -11.20 9.22 10.56
C VAL A 25 -11.42 8.46 9.26
N GLU A 26 -12.42 7.63 9.21
CA GLU A 26 -12.79 6.85 8.00
C GLU A 26 -11.61 6.09 7.38
N GLY A 27 -10.78 5.46 8.23
CA GLY A 27 -9.61 4.70 7.80
C GLY A 27 -8.41 5.56 7.35
N LYS A 28 -8.44 6.86 7.63
CA LYS A 28 -7.35 7.80 7.33
C LYS A 28 -6.79 8.42 8.61
N PHE A 29 -5.55 8.86 8.53
CA PHE A 29 -4.95 9.64 9.60
C PHE A 29 -5.56 11.05 9.62
N GLY A 30 -6.07 11.43 10.79
CA GLY A 30 -6.62 12.73 11.07
C GLY A 30 -5.62 13.64 11.80
N LYS A 31 -6.10 14.34 12.82
CA LYS A 31 -5.29 15.28 13.61
C LYS A 31 -4.43 14.55 14.63
N HIS A 32 -3.25 15.09 14.90
CA HIS A 32 -2.44 14.73 16.05
C HIS A 32 -2.84 15.62 17.24
N VAL A 33 -3.17 15.00 18.36
CA VAL A 33 -3.63 15.70 19.58
C VAL A 33 -2.84 15.20 20.79
N ASP A 34 -2.72 16.05 21.81
CA ASP A 34 -2.01 15.69 23.05
C ASP A 34 -2.96 14.99 24.05
N GLN A 35 -4.26 15.20 23.91
CA GLN A 35 -5.31 14.59 24.74
C GLN A 35 -6.47 14.15 23.88
N VAL A 36 -7.14 13.07 24.28
CA VAL A 36 -8.31 12.54 23.60
C VAL A 36 -9.59 12.82 24.40
N PRO A 37 -10.74 13.02 23.75
CA PRO A 37 -12.02 13.14 24.43
C PRO A 37 -12.33 11.90 25.27
N GLU A 38 -13.07 12.10 26.36
CA GLU A 38 -13.57 11.00 27.19
C GLU A 38 -14.45 10.06 26.36
N GLY A 39 -14.29 8.74 26.56
CA GLY A 39 -15.00 7.72 25.81
C GLY A 39 -14.42 7.39 24.43
N SER A 40 -13.24 7.95 24.07
CA SER A 40 -12.55 7.60 22.83
C SER A 40 -12.04 6.17 22.86
N GLU A 41 -12.06 5.48 21.72
CA GLU A 41 -11.34 4.21 21.51
C GLU A 41 -9.86 4.51 21.27
N ILE A 42 -8.97 3.88 22.04
CA ILE A 42 -7.51 4.02 21.90
C ILE A 42 -6.91 2.69 21.48
N ILE A 43 -6.20 2.68 20.35
CA ILE A 43 -5.32 1.59 19.94
C ILE A 43 -3.92 1.93 20.46
N ASP A 44 -3.45 1.18 21.45
CA ASP A 44 -2.16 1.43 22.11
C ASP A 44 -1.03 0.69 21.40
N TYR A 45 -0.16 1.44 20.76
CA TYR A 45 1.11 1.01 20.18
C TYR A 45 2.31 1.64 20.92
N SER A 46 2.22 1.77 22.25
CA SER A 46 3.38 2.21 23.06
C SER A 46 4.58 1.29 22.79
N GLY A 47 5.76 1.86 22.66
CA GLY A 47 6.98 1.16 22.25
C GLY A 47 7.19 1.11 20.72
N TYR A 48 6.23 1.59 19.95
CA TYR A 48 6.32 1.62 18.47
C TYR A 48 6.34 3.05 17.94
N SER A 49 6.79 3.14 16.69
CA SER A 49 6.71 4.36 15.88
C SER A 49 5.68 4.16 14.78
N ILE A 50 4.89 5.20 14.51
CA ILE A 50 3.89 5.21 13.44
C ILE A 50 4.40 6.07 12.29
N ALA A 51 4.34 5.55 11.09
CA ALA A 51 4.69 6.23 9.86
C ALA A 51 3.60 5.99 8.80
N PRO A 52 3.49 6.86 7.77
CA PRO A 52 2.75 6.53 6.56
C PRO A 52 3.28 5.24 5.95
N GLY A 53 2.38 4.41 5.42
CA GLY A 53 2.78 3.21 4.70
C GLY A 53 3.61 3.55 3.46
N LEU A 54 4.56 2.68 3.14
CA LEU A 54 5.40 2.82 1.94
C LEU A 54 4.57 2.62 0.67
N VAL A 55 4.99 3.28 -0.40
CA VAL A 55 4.41 3.12 -1.74
C VAL A 55 5.48 2.55 -2.66
N ASP A 56 5.24 1.35 -3.18
CA ASP A 56 6.11 0.74 -4.18
C ASP A 56 5.59 1.06 -5.57
N THR A 57 6.34 1.84 -6.32
CA THR A 57 5.94 2.31 -7.65
C THR A 57 6.47 1.45 -8.79
N HIS A 58 7.27 0.41 -8.50
CA HIS A 58 7.90 -0.42 -9.53
C HIS A 58 8.19 -1.82 -8.99
N ILE A 59 7.27 -2.76 -9.14
CA ILE A 59 7.39 -4.12 -8.64
C ILE A 59 6.79 -5.12 -9.62
N HIS A 60 7.60 -6.09 -10.05
CA HIS A 60 7.20 -7.13 -11.02
C HIS A 60 6.52 -8.33 -10.37
N GLY A 61 6.79 -8.58 -9.11
CA GLY A 61 6.24 -9.70 -8.37
C GLY A 61 6.63 -9.68 -6.89
N PHE A 62 5.98 -10.50 -6.09
CA PHE A 62 6.28 -10.69 -4.67
C PHE A 62 5.79 -12.06 -4.19
N GLY A 63 6.50 -12.69 -3.27
CA GLY A 63 6.07 -13.95 -2.67
C GLY A 63 6.03 -15.14 -3.62
N GLY A 64 6.88 -15.11 -4.66
CA GLY A 64 6.99 -16.20 -5.65
C GLY A 64 6.00 -16.12 -6.81
N VAL A 65 5.30 -15.01 -6.96
CA VAL A 65 4.41 -14.74 -8.11
C VAL A 65 4.91 -13.55 -8.92
N ASP A 66 4.55 -13.49 -10.20
CA ASP A 66 4.92 -12.44 -11.14
C ASP A 66 3.67 -11.79 -11.76
N VAL A 67 3.71 -10.47 -11.98
CA VAL A 67 2.62 -9.70 -12.59
C VAL A 67 2.24 -10.23 -13.98
N MET A 68 3.21 -10.83 -14.69
CA MET A 68 3.01 -11.43 -16.01
C MET A 68 2.47 -12.87 -15.96
N ASP A 69 2.20 -13.43 -14.77
CA ASP A 69 1.63 -14.76 -14.62
C ASP A 69 0.21 -14.86 -15.20
N ASN A 70 -0.13 -16.05 -15.70
CA ASN A 70 -1.47 -16.30 -16.22
C ASN A 70 -2.56 -16.35 -15.13
N ASN A 71 -2.19 -16.58 -13.86
CA ASN A 71 -3.08 -16.55 -12.71
C ASN A 71 -3.04 -15.19 -12.02
N ILE A 72 -3.47 -14.15 -12.69
CA ILE A 72 -3.37 -12.79 -12.18
C ILE A 72 -4.17 -12.57 -10.88
N GLU A 73 -5.27 -13.27 -10.67
CA GLU A 73 -6.07 -13.17 -9.45
C GLU A 73 -5.27 -13.62 -8.22
N GLY A 74 -4.68 -14.80 -8.27
CA GLY A 74 -3.81 -15.31 -7.21
C GLY A 74 -2.56 -14.44 -7.01
N THR A 75 -1.97 -13.97 -8.11
CA THR A 75 -0.83 -13.06 -8.11
C THR A 75 -1.14 -11.76 -7.37
N LEU A 76 -2.20 -11.06 -7.74
CA LEU A 76 -2.57 -9.79 -7.10
C LEU A 76 -2.89 -9.96 -5.62
N HIS A 77 -3.57 -11.05 -5.25
CA HIS A 77 -3.86 -11.37 -3.85
C HIS A 77 -2.57 -11.61 -3.05
N THR A 78 -1.67 -12.48 -3.56
CA THR A 78 -0.38 -12.80 -2.92
C THR A 78 0.48 -11.54 -2.74
N MET A 79 0.57 -10.71 -3.77
CA MET A 79 1.31 -9.45 -3.70
C MET A 79 0.69 -8.49 -2.68
N SER A 80 -0.63 -8.29 -2.76
CA SER A 80 -1.37 -7.36 -1.89
C SER A 80 -1.21 -7.71 -0.40
N GLU A 81 -1.40 -8.97 -0.03
CA GLU A 81 -1.28 -9.41 1.35
C GLU A 81 0.18 -9.45 1.82
N GLY A 82 1.07 -9.99 0.98
CA GLY A 82 2.47 -10.18 1.35
C GLY A 82 3.23 -8.86 1.53
N LEU A 83 2.96 -7.86 0.70
CA LEU A 83 3.62 -6.56 0.77
C LEU A 83 3.37 -5.80 2.08
N LEU A 84 2.25 -6.06 2.77
CA LEU A 84 1.99 -5.47 4.09
C LEU A 84 3.09 -5.82 5.10
N SER A 85 3.66 -7.02 5.02
CA SER A 85 4.73 -7.46 5.92
C SER A 85 6.02 -6.65 5.78
N THR A 86 6.19 -5.95 4.66
CA THR A 86 7.34 -5.08 4.38
C THR A 86 7.06 -3.60 4.67
N GLY A 87 5.83 -3.27 5.14
CA GLY A 87 5.40 -1.89 5.35
C GLY A 87 4.87 -1.18 4.11
N VAL A 88 4.80 -1.86 2.96
CA VAL A 88 4.19 -1.33 1.74
C VAL A 88 2.67 -1.43 1.85
N THR A 89 1.98 -0.30 1.73
CA THR A 89 0.52 -0.21 1.82
C THR A 89 -0.16 0.15 0.51
N SER A 90 0.63 0.54 -0.49
CA SER A 90 0.17 0.79 -1.87
C SER A 90 1.26 0.43 -2.86
N PHE A 91 0.88 -0.07 -4.03
CA PHE A 91 1.85 -0.43 -5.06
C PHE A 91 1.29 -0.29 -6.48
N LEU A 92 2.19 -0.27 -7.45
CA LEU A 92 1.91 -0.34 -8.87
C LEU A 92 2.45 -1.67 -9.41
N PRO A 93 1.60 -2.69 -9.67
CA PRO A 93 2.03 -3.87 -10.41
C PRO A 93 2.69 -3.45 -11.72
N THR A 94 3.89 -3.95 -11.97
CA THR A 94 4.71 -3.50 -13.09
C THR A 94 4.83 -4.61 -14.13
N THR A 95 4.46 -4.31 -15.39
CA THR A 95 4.60 -5.24 -16.49
C THR A 95 6.06 -5.30 -16.99
N LEU A 96 6.39 -6.39 -17.66
CA LEU A 96 7.61 -6.50 -18.46
C LEU A 96 7.28 -6.34 -19.95
N THR A 97 8.31 -6.06 -20.75
CA THR A 97 8.18 -6.07 -22.22
C THR A 97 7.66 -7.42 -22.69
N SER A 98 6.58 -7.41 -23.43
CA SER A 98 5.92 -8.60 -23.97
C SER A 98 5.12 -8.27 -25.23
N SER A 99 4.41 -9.27 -25.79
CA SER A 99 3.51 -9.03 -26.92
C SER A 99 2.38 -8.08 -26.52
N TYR A 100 1.82 -7.40 -27.50
CA TYR A 100 0.67 -6.51 -27.29
C TYR A 100 -0.51 -7.24 -26.65
N GLU A 101 -0.79 -8.45 -27.14
CA GLU A 101 -1.88 -9.28 -26.67
C GLU A 101 -1.72 -9.67 -25.20
N GLN A 102 -0.49 -10.01 -24.78
CA GLN A 102 -0.20 -10.35 -23.39
C GLN A 102 -0.29 -9.12 -22.48
N LEU A 103 0.26 -7.99 -22.90
CA LEU A 103 0.16 -6.73 -22.14
C LEU A 103 -1.30 -6.28 -21.98
N LEU A 104 -2.11 -6.41 -23.04
CA LEU A 104 -3.52 -6.09 -22.99
C LEU A 104 -4.24 -6.99 -22.00
N ALA A 105 -4.05 -8.32 -22.09
CA ALA A 105 -4.68 -9.28 -21.19
C ALA A 105 -4.34 -9.06 -19.72
N VAL A 106 -3.07 -8.81 -19.40
CA VAL A 106 -2.63 -8.49 -18.03
C VAL A 106 -3.27 -7.19 -17.54
N THR A 107 -3.28 -6.15 -18.38
CA THR A 107 -3.85 -4.85 -18.03
C THR A 107 -5.35 -4.93 -17.76
N GLU A 108 -6.10 -5.61 -18.62
CA GLU A 108 -7.55 -5.82 -18.44
C GLU A 108 -7.85 -6.61 -17.16
N ASN A 109 -7.08 -7.67 -16.88
CA ASN A 109 -7.24 -8.47 -15.67
C ASN A 109 -6.94 -7.66 -14.39
N ILE A 110 -5.86 -6.88 -14.37
CA ILE A 110 -5.56 -5.98 -13.24
C ILE A 110 -6.68 -4.94 -13.09
N GLY A 111 -7.10 -4.32 -14.19
CA GLY A 111 -8.16 -3.32 -14.22
C GLY A 111 -9.50 -3.84 -13.70
N ALA A 112 -9.84 -5.09 -13.97
CA ALA A 112 -11.05 -5.72 -13.47
C ALA A 112 -11.00 -6.00 -11.95
N ARG A 113 -9.81 -6.28 -11.38
CA ARG A 113 -9.64 -6.84 -10.03
C ARG A 113 -8.93 -5.93 -9.02
N TYR A 114 -8.39 -4.78 -9.41
CA TYR A 114 -7.56 -3.95 -8.50
C TYR A 114 -8.28 -3.55 -7.20
N LYS A 115 -9.62 -3.48 -7.21
CA LYS A 115 -10.43 -3.15 -6.03
C LYS A 115 -10.61 -4.32 -5.06
N GLU A 116 -10.32 -5.54 -5.50
CA GLU A 116 -10.43 -6.75 -4.69
C GLU A 116 -9.21 -6.95 -3.77
N ALA A 117 -8.16 -6.14 -3.94
CA ALA A 117 -6.96 -6.16 -3.10
C ALA A 117 -7.31 -5.83 -1.64
N THR A 118 -7.16 -6.81 -0.75
CA THR A 118 -7.52 -6.74 0.67
C THR A 118 -6.39 -6.17 1.54
N GLY A 119 -5.13 -6.38 1.13
CA GLY A 119 -3.93 -5.87 1.76
C GLY A 119 -3.48 -4.51 1.21
N ALA A 120 -2.22 -4.43 0.73
CA ALA A 120 -1.69 -3.26 0.06
C ALA A 120 -2.51 -2.91 -1.19
N LYS A 121 -2.83 -1.62 -1.34
CA LYS A 121 -3.75 -1.16 -2.40
C LYS A 121 -3.05 -0.99 -3.73
N ILE A 122 -3.65 -1.53 -4.79
CA ILE A 122 -3.24 -1.28 -6.16
C ILE A 122 -3.70 0.11 -6.56
N ARG A 123 -2.77 0.98 -6.99
CA ARG A 123 -3.05 2.39 -7.32
C ARG A 123 -3.02 2.69 -8.81
N GLY A 124 -2.59 1.74 -9.61
CA GLY A 124 -2.47 1.83 -11.06
C GLY A 124 -1.61 0.70 -11.57
N ILE A 125 -1.17 0.79 -12.81
CA ILE A 125 -0.24 -0.15 -13.44
C ILE A 125 0.96 0.66 -13.93
N TYR A 126 2.16 0.16 -13.70
CA TYR A 126 3.36 0.69 -14.30
C TYR A 126 3.78 -0.18 -15.48
N PHE A 127 4.00 0.42 -16.64
CA PHE A 127 4.48 -0.28 -17.84
C PHE A 127 5.98 -0.12 -17.97
N GLU A 128 6.74 -1.22 -17.85
CA GLU A 128 8.14 -1.26 -18.26
C GLU A 128 8.23 -1.80 -19.68
N GLY A 129 8.53 -0.90 -20.62
CA GLY A 129 8.44 -1.20 -22.04
C GLY A 129 7.00 -1.05 -22.58
N PRO A 130 6.69 -1.63 -23.79
CA PRO A 130 7.54 -2.47 -24.64
C PRO A 130 8.56 -1.70 -25.48
N TYR A 131 8.57 -0.38 -25.45
CA TYR A 131 9.46 0.46 -26.26
C TYR A 131 10.54 1.09 -25.38
N PHE A 132 11.80 0.90 -25.78
CA PHE A 132 12.94 1.49 -25.12
C PHE A 132 13.74 2.33 -26.13
N THR A 133 14.36 3.40 -25.67
CA THR A 133 15.30 4.18 -26.48
C THR A 133 16.62 3.40 -26.61
N GLU A 134 17.20 3.41 -27.80
CA GLU A 134 18.60 2.98 -27.99
C GLU A 134 19.51 3.87 -27.15
N LYS A 135 20.55 3.25 -26.54
CA LYS A 135 21.57 3.97 -25.78
C LYS A 135 22.62 4.57 -26.72
#